data_bd1106489a4373a20c4e372c2d43ca9d
#
_entry.id   bd1106489a4373a20c4e372c2d43ca9d
#
_cell.length_a   1.000
_cell.length_b   1.000
_cell.length_c   1.000
_cell.angle_alpha   90.00
_cell.angle_beta   90.00
_cell.angle_gamma   90.00
#
_symmetry.space_group_name_H-M   'P 1'
#
loop_
_entity.id
_entity.type
_entity.pdbx_description
1 polymer ?
#
loop_
_entity_poly.entity_id
_entity_poly.type
_entity_poly.pdbx_seq_one_letter_code
_entity_poly.pdbx_strand_id
1 'polypeptide(L)'
;MRLSDYLSRIGLNALPPPSLDGLHILQDHHMRHLPFENLNVLLGRPLDLSPPALFEKIVGDKRGGYCFELNTLYAHLLSEAGFTPVPMMARVWLRDPPETPPRTHLVNRVTIDGEDWISDVGFGGRAARVPLKIEDLSLIHI
;
A
#
# COMPACT_ATOMS: atom_id res chain seq x y z
N MET A 1 -2.80 11.12 -15.20
CA MET A 1 -2.66 9.73 -14.68
C MET A 1 -3.70 8.88 -15.41
N ARG A 2 -3.28 7.84 -16.14
CA ARG A 2 -4.22 6.91 -16.80
C ARG A 2 -4.30 5.62 -15.99
N LEU A 3 -5.50 5.27 -15.56
CA LEU A 3 -5.74 4.05 -14.79
C LEU A 3 -5.25 2.79 -15.54
N SER A 4 -5.44 2.73 -16.85
CA SER A 4 -4.96 1.63 -17.70
C SER A 4 -3.46 1.37 -17.58
N ASP A 5 -2.65 2.43 -17.48
CA ASP A 5 -1.20 2.32 -17.35
C ASP A 5 -0.82 1.75 -15.98
N TYR A 6 -1.54 2.18 -14.93
CA TYR A 6 -1.34 1.62 -13.59
C TYR A 6 -1.72 0.14 -13.54
N LEU A 7 -2.89 -0.23 -14.06
CA LEU A 7 -3.32 -1.62 -14.12
C LEU A 7 -2.32 -2.49 -14.89
N SER A 8 -1.89 -2.02 -16.04
CA SER A 8 -0.85 -2.71 -16.84
C SER A 8 0.46 -2.86 -16.05
N ARG A 9 0.86 -1.83 -15.27
CA ARG A 9 2.07 -1.85 -14.44
C ARG A 9 2.03 -2.93 -13.35
N ILE A 10 0.83 -3.24 -12.82
CA ILE A 10 0.62 -4.32 -11.83
C ILE A 10 0.12 -5.62 -12.45
N GLY A 11 0.12 -5.75 -13.78
CA GLY A 11 -0.24 -6.98 -14.47
C GLY A 11 -1.75 -7.27 -14.50
N LEU A 12 -2.59 -6.25 -14.44
CA LEU A 12 -4.04 -6.35 -14.57
C LEU A 12 -4.52 -5.69 -15.88
N ASN A 13 -5.58 -6.27 -16.48
CA ASN A 13 -6.22 -5.72 -17.67
C ASN A 13 -7.50 -4.94 -17.36
N ALA A 14 -8.09 -5.14 -16.17
CA ALA A 14 -9.30 -4.47 -15.72
C ALA A 14 -9.32 -4.35 -14.21
N LEU A 15 -10.10 -3.38 -13.69
CA LEU A 15 -10.37 -3.27 -12.26
C LEU A 15 -11.23 -4.45 -11.78
N PRO A 16 -10.86 -5.12 -10.69
CA PRO A 16 -11.76 -6.04 -10.03
C PRO A 16 -12.92 -5.27 -9.35
N PRO A 17 -14.05 -5.93 -9.05
CA PRO A 17 -15.14 -5.31 -8.33
C PRO A 17 -14.70 -4.88 -6.90
N PRO A 18 -15.37 -3.85 -6.31
CA PRO A 18 -15.05 -3.38 -4.95
C PRO A 18 -15.59 -4.36 -3.88
N SER A 19 -14.98 -5.51 -3.79
CA SER A 19 -15.26 -6.60 -2.85
C SER A 19 -13.99 -7.02 -2.12
N LEU A 20 -14.09 -7.89 -1.12
CA LEU A 20 -12.92 -8.43 -0.43
C LEU A 20 -11.99 -9.18 -1.40
N ASP A 21 -12.55 -9.96 -2.32
CA ASP A 21 -11.77 -10.64 -3.36
C ASP A 21 -11.08 -9.63 -4.28
N GLY A 22 -11.76 -8.55 -4.65
CA GLY A 22 -11.18 -7.48 -5.45
C GLY A 22 -10.04 -6.76 -4.73
N LEU A 23 -10.20 -6.48 -3.43
CA LEU A 23 -9.14 -5.90 -2.60
C LEU A 23 -7.92 -6.83 -2.52
N HIS A 24 -8.15 -8.12 -2.36
CA HIS A 24 -7.12 -9.16 -2.35
C HIS A 24 -6.34 -9.19 -3.67
N ILE A 25 -7.05 -9.21 -4.81
CA ILE A 25 -6.44 -9.20 -6.14
C ILE A 25 -5.55 -7.96 -6.32
N LEU A 26 -6.06 -6.77 -5.98
CA LEU A 26 -5.30 -5.53 -6.11
C LEU A 26 -4.06 -5.52 -5.22
N GLN A 27 -4.15 -5.95 -3.98
CA GLN A 27 -3.01 -6.02 -3.06
C GLN A 27 -1.95 -7.01 -3.56
N ASP A 28 -2.33 -8.24 -3.89
CA ASP A 28 -1.40 -9.28 -4.35
C ASP A 28 -0.69 -8.87 -5.63
N HIS A 29 -1.42 -8.33 -6.61
CA HIS A 29 -0.84 -7.86 -7.87
C HIS A 29 0.12 -6.69 -7.65
N HIS A 30 -0.25 -5.71 -6.82
CA HIS A 30 0.61 -4.59 -6.48
C HIS A 30 1.94 -5.08 -5.86
N MET A 31 1.87 -5.95 -4.86
CA MET A 31 3.04 -6.47 -4.17
C MET A 31 3.94 -7.34 -5.05
N ARG A 32 3.39 -8.03 -6.05
CA ARG A 32 4.17 -8.86 -6.98
C ARG A 32 4.95 -8.05 -8.00
N HIS A 33 4.44 -6.88 -8.40
CA HIS A 33 4.95 -6.14 -9.55
C HIS A 33 5.70 -4.86 -9.18
N LEU A 34 5.46 -4.32 -7.97
CA LEU A 34 6.07 -3.07 -7.52
C LEU A 34 7.03 -3.36 -6.37
N PRO A 35 8.35 -3.24 -6.59
CA PRO A 35 9.33 -3.51 -5.55
C PRO A 35 9.33 -2.42 -4.48
N PHE A 36 9.55 -2.81 -3.24
CA PHE A 36 9.91 -1.85 -2.19
C PHE A 36 11.33 -1.34 -2.43
N GLU A 37 11.50 -0.02 -2.44
CA GLU A 37 12.82 0.62 -2.50
C GLU A 37 12.78 2.00 -1.83
N ASN A 38 13.87 2.38 -1.17
CA ASN A 38 14.03 3.67 -0.48
C ASN A 38 15.25 4.46 -0.97
N LEU A 39 15.66 4.28 -2.22
CA LEU A 39 16.87 4.88 -2.78
C LEU A 39 16.85 6.42 -2.74
N ASN A 40 15.70 7.04 -3.00
CA ASN A 40 15.58 8.50 -2.91
C ASN A 40 15.81 9.00 -1.48
N VAL A 41 15.33 8.27 -0.47
CA VAL A 41 15.55 8.59 0.95
C VAL A 41 17.06 8.49 1.28
N LEU A 42 17.70 7.39 0.91
CA LEU A 42 19.13 7.17 1.15
C LEU A 42 20.02 8.21 0.47
N LEU A 43 19.63 8.67 -0.71
CA LEU A 43 20.38 9.66 -1.49
C LEU A 43 20.03 11.10 -1.10
N GLY A 44 19.18 11.32 -0.08
CA GLY A 44 18.74 12.65 0.35
C GLY A 44 18.00 13.44 -0.74
N ARG A 45 17.38 12.76 -1.70
CA ARG A 45 16.59 13.40 -2.76
C ARG A 45 15.27 13.90 -2.22
N PRO A 46 14.73 15.01 -2.74
CA PRO A 46 13.40 15.48 -2.39
C PRO A 46 12.36 14.38 -2.63
N LEU A 47 11.43 14.24 -1.69
CA LEU A 47 10.31 13.31 -1.79
C LEU A 47 9.05 14.10 -2.12
N ASP A 48 8.45 13.81 -3.26
CA ASP A 48 7.14 14.35 -3.65
C ASP A 48 6.12 13.19 -3.56
N LEU A 49 5.22 13.29 -2.59
CA LEU A 49 4.14 12.32 -2.37
C LEU A 49 2.86 12.68 -3.10
N SER A 50 2.89 13.69 -3.98
CA SER A 50 1.73 14.01 -4.81
C SER A 50 1.40 12.86 -5.76
N PRO A 51 0.12 12.57 -6.02
CA PRO A 51 -0.27 11.47 -6.89
C PRO A 51 0.36 11.52 -8.29
N PRO A 52 0.49 12.69 -8.94
CA PRO A 52 1.16 12.76 -10.25
C PRO A 52 2.64 12.36 -10.19
N ALA A 53 3.38 12.82 -9.17
CA ALA A 53 4.80 12.49 -9.01
C ALA A 53 5.01 11.02 -8.70
N LEU A 54 4.17 10.44 -7.82
CA LEU A 54 4.21 9.02 -7.52
C LEU A 54 3.87 8.16 -8.73
N PHE A 55 2.88 8.57 -9.51
CA PHE A 55 2.51 7.87 -10.74
C PHE A 55 3.66 7.88 -11.74
N GLU A 56 4.29 9.03 -11.98
CA GLU A 56 5.44 9.14 -12.89
C GLU A 56 6.58 8.23 -12.43
N LYS A 57 6.98 8.31 -11.16
CA LYS A 57 8.05 7.47 -10.62
C LYS A 57 7.75 5.97 -10.73
N ILE A 58 6.56 5.54 -10.25
CA ILE A 58 6.26 4.12 -10.06
C ILE A 58 5.74 3.47 -11.33
N VAL A 59 4.91 4.18 -12.10
CA VAL A 59 4.30 3.66 -13.33
C VAL A 59 5.10 4.08 -14.55
N GLY A 60 5.43 5.37 -14.70
CA GLY A 60 6.19 5.91 -15.83
C GLY A 60 7.63 5.40 -15.87
N ASP A 61 8.41 5.70 -14.84
CA ASP A 61 9.82 5.30 -14.72
C ASP A 61 10.01 3.83 -14.32
N LYS A 62 8.94 3.10 -14.06
CA LYS A 62 8.94 1.69 -13.63
C LYS A 62 9.78 1.41 -12.39
N ARG A 63 9.90 2.38 -11.52
CA ARG A 63 10.56 2.24 -10.23
C ARG A 63 9.63 1.61 -9.19
N GLY A 64 10.15 1.36 -8.00
CA GLY A 64 9.40 1.06 -6.79
C GLY A 64 9.25 2.29 -5.90
N GLY A 65 8.99 2.05 -4.63
CA GLY A 65 8.90 3.08 -3.61
C GLY A 65 8.95 2.50 -2.20
N TYR A 66 9.01 3.36 -1.19
CA TYR A 66 8.87 2.95 0.20
C TYR A 66 7.41 3.08 0.66
N CYS A 67 7.11 2.79 1.93
CA CYS A 67 5.74 2.66 2.42
C CYS A 67 4.83 3.87 2.12
N PHE A 68 5.35 5.10 2.29
CA PHE A 68 4.56 6.29 1.99
C PHE A 68 4.28 6.45 0.49
N GLU A 69 5.22 6.12 -0.37
CA GLU A 69 5.03 6.22 -1.81
C GLU A 69 4.07 5.14 -2.33
N LEU A 70 4.32 3.87 -1.96
CA LEU A 70 3.51 2.74 -2.45
C LEU A 70 2.08 2.81 -1.92
N ASN A 71 1.88 3.00 -0.60
CA ASN A 71 0.55 3.01 -0.01
C ASN A 71 -0.25 4.27 -0.37
N THR A 72 0.38 5.43 -0.60
CA THR A 72 -0.32 6.62 -1.09
C THR A 72 -0.80 6.41 -2.53
N LEU A 73 0.05 5.91 -3.42
CA LEU A 73 -0.37 5.64 -4.80
C LEU A 73 -1.44 4.54 -4.85
N TYR A 74 -1.32 3.51 -4.01
CA TYR A 74 -2.29 2.43 -3.90
C TYR A 74 -3.67 2.93 -3.40
N ALA A 75 -3.71 3.88 -2.46
CA ALA A 75 -4.97 4.48 -2.03
C ALA A 75 -5.72 5.14 -3.19
N HIS A 76 -5.00 5.77 -4.14
CA HIS A 76 -5.62 6.30 -5.35
C HIS A 76 -6.20 5.21 -6.24
N LEU A 77 -5.48 4.10 -6.45
CA LEU A 77 -5.99 2.96 -7.20
C LEU A 77 -7.25 2.38 -6.54
N LEU A 78 -7.24 2.23 -5.22
CA LEU A 78 -8.40 1.74 -4.47
C LEU A 78 -9.61 2.66 -4.64
N SER A 79 -9.41 3.99 -4.60
CA SER A 79 -10.49 4.95 -4.83
C SER A 79 -11.07 4.84 -6.25
N GLU A 80 -10.22 4.71 -7.28
CA GLU A 80 -10.67 4.49 -8.66
C GLU A 80 -11.39 3.13 -8.84
N ALA A 81 -11.05 2.14 -8.02
CA ALA A 81 -11.70 0.83 -7.99
C ALA A 81 -13.02 0.83 -7.19
N GLY A 82 -13.44 1.97 -6.64
CA GLY A 82 -14.72 2.11 -5.91
C GLY A 82 -14.63 1.79 -4.41
N PHE A 83 -13.42 1.61 -3.86
CA PHE A 83 -13.23 1.52 -2.42
C PHE A 83 -13.11 2.89 -1.78
N THR A 84 -13.23 2.95 -0.45
CA THR A 84 -13.01 4.16 0.35
C THR A 84 -11.82 3.93 1.29
N PRO A 85 -10.57 4.05 0.79
CA PRO A 85 -9.39 3.85 1.62
C PRO A 85 -9.20 5.01 2.59
N VAL A 86 -8.81 4.69 3.82
CA VAL A 86 -8.43 5.66 4.86
C VAL A 86 -6.96 5.40 5.21
N PRO A 87 -6.03 6.30 4.82
CA PRO A 87 -4.63 6.18 5.19
C PRO A 87 -4.45 6.26 6.71
N MET A 88 -3.67 5.35 7.26
CA MET A 88 -3.40 5.26 8.69
C MET A 88 -1.91 5.12 8.96
N MET A 89 -1.45 5.77 10.04
CA MET A 89 -0.07 5.62 10.52
C MET A 89 0.02 4.46 11.52
N ALA A 90 0.81 3.45 11.16
CA ALA A 90 1.06 2.25 11.96
C ALA A 90 2.43 2.29 12.66
N ARG A 91 2.57 1.53 13.73
CA ARG A 91 3.84 1.24 14.39
C ARG A 91 4.41 -0.07 13.87
N VAL A 92 5.70 -0.07 13.53
CA VAL A 92 6.40 -1.29 13.17
C VAL A 92 6.97 -1.91 14.46
N TRP A 93 6.36 -2.99 14.90
CA TRP A 93 6.73 -3.69 16.12
C TRP A 93 7.64 -4.88 15.78
N LEU A 94 8.96 -4.62 15.67
CA LEU A 94 9.93 -5.66 15.38
C LEU A 94 10.62 -6.10 16.66
N ARG A 95 10.59 -7.41 16.93
CA ARG A 95 11.14 -8.01 18.15
C ARG A 95 10.40 -7.48 19.39
N ASP A 96 11.06 -7.40 20.52
CA ASP A 96 10.52 -6.88 21.77
C ASP A 96 11.26 -5.57 22.12
N PRO A 97 10.85 -4.43 21.52
CA PRO A 97 11.55 -3.17 21.75
C PRO A 97 11.31 -2.69 23.18
N PRO A 98 12.33 -2.10 23.85
CA PRO A 98 12.23 -1.62 25.23
C PRO A 98 11.23 -0.47 25.41
N GLU A 99 10.92 0.23 24.32
CA GLU A 99 9.98 1.36 24.30
C GLU A 99 9.00 1.21 23.13
N THR A 100 7.82 1.82 23.28
CA THR A 100 6.82 1.85 22.19
C THR A 100 7.39 2.52 20.94
N PRO A 101 7.50 1.83 19.80
CA PRO A 101 8.04 2.41 18.58
C PRO A 101 7.20 3.60 18.08
N PRO A 102 7.81 4.58 17.41
CA PRO A 102 7.07 5.65 16.75
C PRO A 102 6.21 5.11 15.60
N ARG A 103 5.21 5.89 15.17
CA ARG A 103 4.40 5.58 13.99
C ARG A 103 5.17 5.98 12.74
N THR A 104 5.77 5.02 12.07
CA THR A 104 6.67 5.26 10.92
C THR A 104 6.24 4.55 9.65
N HIS A 105 5.11 3.83 9.68
CA HIS A 105 4.62 3.06 8.55
C HIS A 105 3.22 3.52 8.14
N LEU A 106 2.99 3.72 6.83
CA LEU A 106 1.70 4.06 6.27
C LEU A 106 1.01 2.79 5.77
N VAL A 107 -0.26 2.62 6.13
CA VAL A 107 -1.15 1.55 5.64
C VAL A 107 -2.50 2.13 5.23
N ASN A 108 -3.33 1.38 4.54
CA ASN A 108 -4.70 1.77 4.21
C ASN A 108 -5.71 0.90 4.96
N ARG A 109 -6.66 1.53 5.65
CA ARG A 109 -7.86 0.87 6.13
C ARG A 109 -8.94 0.96 5.05
N VAL A 110 -9.64 -0.14 4.81
CA VAL A 110 -10.75 -0.23 3.87
C VAL A 110 -11.92 -0.91 4.55
N THR A 111 -13.09 -0.28 4.54
CA THR A 111 -14.32 -0.88 5.07
C THR A 111 -15.07 -1.60 3.96
N ILE A 112 -15.39 -2.88 4.15
CA ILE A 112 -16.14 -3.73 3.22
C ILE A 112 -17.23 -4.44 4.02
N ASP A 113 -18.49 -4.30 3.61
CA ASP A 113 -19.66 -4.92 4.27
C ASP A 113 -19.75 -4.66 5.77
N GLY A 114 -19.32 -3.45 6.20
CA GLY A 114 -19.31 -3.04 7.61
C GLY A 114 -18.12 -3.57 8.42
N GLU A 115 -17.19 -4.26 7.80
CA GLU A 115 -15.96 -4.76 8.44
C GLU A 115 -14.74 -3.98 7.95
N ASP A 116 -13.80 -3.69 8.87
CA ASP A 116 -12.57 -2.97 8.56
C ASP A 116 -11.41 -3.92 8.27
N TRP A 117 -10.68 -3.61 7.20
CA TRP A 117 -9.54 -4.38 6.71
C TRP A 117 -8.31 -3.48 6.59
N ILE A 118 -7.15 -4.00 6.98
CA ILE A 118 -5.85 -3.39 6.64
C ILE A 118 -5.41 -3.94 5.29
N SER A 119 -5.17 -3.04 4.35
CA SER A 119 -4.56 -3.33 3.06
C SER A 119 -3.24 -2.57 2.95
N ASP A 120 -2.14 -3.30 2.88
CA ASP A 120 -0.78 -2.78 2.92
C ASP A 120 0.07 -3.38 1.80
N VAL A 121 0.60 -2.51 0.96
CA VAL A 121 1.45 -2.89 -0.19
C VAL A 121 2.90 -2.38 -0.04
N GLY A 122 3.20 -1.71 1.07
CA GLY A 122 4.45 -0.97 1.25
C GLY A 122 5.30 -1.37 2.45
N PHE A 123 5.12 -2.55 3.04
CA PHE A 123 5.91 -2.95 4.22
C PHE A 123 7.37 -3.29 3.88
N GLY A 124 7.65 -3.79 2.70
CA GLY A 124 9.01 -4.02 2.18
C GLY A 124 9.73 -5.25 2.72
N GLY A 125 9.06 -6.09 3.49
CA GLY A 125 9.64 -7.30 4.07
C GLY A 125 8.66 -8.47 4.01
N ARG A 126 8.52 -9.20 5.12
CA ARG A 126 7.52 -10.26 5.28
C ARG A 126 6.14 -9.61 5.53
N ALA A 127 5.54 -9.08 4.49
CA ALA A 127 4.21 -8.51 4.55
C ALA A 127 3.14 -9.56 4.26
N ALA A 128 1.94 -9.36 4.83
CA ALA A 128 0.77 -10.15 4.46
C ALA A 128 0.40 -9.83 2.99
N ARG A 129 0.26 -10.88 2.18
CA ARG A 129 -0.14 -10.74 0.77
C ARG A 129 -1.65 -10.63 0.58
N VAL A 130 -2.37 -10.64 1.67
CA VAL A 130 -3.83 -10.57 1.74
C VAL A 130 -4.22 -9.45 2.69
N PRO A 131 -5.37 -8.79 2.49
CA PRO A 131 -5.93 -7.87 3.47
C PRO A 131 -6.15 -8.57 4.82
N LEU A 132 -5.88 -7.86 5.92
CA LEU A 132 -6.06 -8.38 7.26
C LEU A 132 -7.28 -7.74 7.92
N LYS A 133 -8.21 -8.55 8.39
CA LYS A 133 -9.38 -8.06 9.13
C LYS A 133 -8.94 -7.45 10.45
N ILE A 134 -9.50 -6.28 10.77
CA ILE A 134 -9.28 -5.62 12.05
C ILE A 134 -10.33 -6.18 13.03
N GLU A 135 -9.97 -7.23 13.75
CA GLU A 135 -10.82 -7.79 14.82
C GLU A 135 -10.31 -7.38 16.20
N ASP A 136 -9.03 -7.58 16.44
CA ASP A 136 -8.31 -7.15 17.64
C ASP A 136 -6.86 -6.87 17.26
N LEU A 137 -6.48 -5.60 17.27
CA LEU A 137 -5.13 -5.16 16.90
C LEU A 137 -4.04 -5.67 17.87
N SER A 138 -4.40 -6.23 19.02
CA SER A 138 -3.44 -6.83 19.95
C SER A 138 -2.79 -8.11 19.44
N LEU A 139 -3.35 -8.73 18.40
CA LEU A 139 -2.89 -10.00 17.82
C LEU A 139 -2.08 -9.83 16.53
N ILE A 140 -1.97 -8.63 15.98
CA ILE A 140 -1.17 -8.39 14.77
C ILE A 140 0.25 -8.01 15.19
N HIS A 141 1.05 -9.02 15.47
CA HIS A 141 2.50 -8.88 15.57
C HIS A 141 3.09 -9.04 14.16
N ILE A 142 3.39 -7.94 13.53
CA ILE A 142 4.19 -7.90 12.29
C ILE A 142 5.65 -7.63 12.64
#